data_28a0565d1a68477db5b444b64918019e
#
_entry.id   28a0565d1a68477db5b444b64918019e
#
_cell.length_a   1.000
_cell.length_b   1.000
_cell.length_c   1.000
_cell.angle_alpha   90.00
_cell.angle_beta   90.00
_cell.angle_gamma   90.00
#
_symmetry.space_group_name_H-M   'P 1'
#
loop_
_entity.id
_entity.type
_entity.pdbx_description
1 polymer ?
#
loop_
_entity_poly.entity_id
_entity_poly.type
_entity_poly.pdbx_seq_one_letter_code
_entity_poly.pdbx_strand_id
1 'polypeptide(L)'
;MPAHGESAGDELTAVKFIAAIERTLARLAPVHAVIGHSLGAAMSLYSVAHTGGANRVALISAPSSLKRELNRFAAAVGLSDRGTAAFIASVEAHVGRPATDFDIRGIAGKVDLPLLLVHDQNDRQVPVLESARNAHALPGAELMVTRGLGHNRLLADPAVVRAVVDFVAQETPTQEMMGSACTI
;
A
#
# COMPACT_ATOMS: atom_id res chain seq x y z
N MET A 1 -3.31 -13.94 5.45
CA MET A 1 -4.51 -13.14 5.13
C MET A 1 -5.75 -14.00 5.29
N PRO A 2 -6.87 -13.47 5.83
CA PRO A 2 -8.12 -14.24 5.86
C PRO A 2 -8.45 -14.78 4.46
N ALA A 3 -9.00 -16.00 4.39
CA ALA A 3 -9.38 -16.69 3.15
C ALA A 3 -8.26 -16.86 2.08
N HIS A 4 -6.98 -16.80 2.45
CA HIS A 4 -5.86 -16.99 1.53
C HIS A 4 -4.86 -18.03 2.05
N GLY A 5 -4.38 -18.89 1.15
CA GLY A 5 -3.50 -20.00 1.49
C GLY A 5 -4.14 -20.92 2.53
N GLU A 6 -3.42 -21.23 3.60
CA GLU A 6 -3.91 -22.07 4.71
C GLU A 6 -4.66 -21.27 5.79
N SER A 7 -4.86 -19.95 5.59
CA SER A 7 -5.58 -19.12 6.56
C SER A 7 -7.08 -19.41 6.54
N ALA A 8 -7.69 -19.49 7.71
CA ALA A 8 -9.13 -19.67 7.86
C ALA A 8 -9.93 -18.46 7.29
N GLY A 9 -11.18 -18.72 6.95
CA GLY A 9 -12.13 -17.75 6.41
C GLY A 9 -12.57 -18.11 4.99
N ASP A 10 -13.67 -17.54 4.57
CA ASP A 10 -14.37 -17.77 3.30
C ASP A 10 -14.34 -16.55 2.37
N GLU A 11 -14.00 -15.38 2.90
CA GLU A 11 -13.93 -14.14 2.12
C GLU A 11 -12.84 -13.19 2.65
N LEU A 12 -12.36 -12.32 1.76
CA LEU A 12 -11.50 -11.18 2.07
C LEU A 12 -12.17 -9.89 1.60
N THR A 13 -12.47 -9.00 2.53
CA THR A 13 -12.83 -7.60 2.26
C THR A 13 -11.69 -6.68 2.67
N ALA A 14 -11.66 -5.44 2.18
CA ALA A 14 -10.67 -4.43 2.61
C ALA A 14 -10.68 -4.25 4.14
N VAL A 15 -11.86 -4.21 4.75
CA VAL A 15 -12.03 -4.08 6.22
C VAL A 15 -11.45 -5.28 6.96
N LYS A 16 -11.75 -6.51 6.50
CA LYS A 16 -11.18 -7.74 7.12
C LYS A 16 -9.66 -7.80 6.97
N PHE A 17 -9.13 -7.34 5.82
CA PHE A 17 -7.70 -7.29 5.58
C PHE A 17 -7.01 -6.30 6.52
N ILE A 18 -7.50 -5.06 6.58
CA ILE A 18 -7.01 -4.02 7.49
C ILE A 18 -7.04 -4.53 8.94
N ALA A 19 -8.17 -5.07 9.40
CA ALA A 19 -8.29 -5.61 10.75
C ALA A 19 -7.30 -6.74 11.07
N ALA A 20 -6.93 -7.56 10.07
CA ALA A 20 -5.90 -8.59 10.25
C ALA A 20 -4.51 -7.98 10.39
N ILE A 21 -4.17 -6.96 9.59
CA ILE A 21 -2.90 -6.23 9.69
C ILE A 21 -2.80 -5.52 11.04
N GLU A 22 -3.84 -4.78 11.44
CA GLU A 22 -3.88 -4.03 12.71
C GLU A 22 -3.71 -4.96 13.91
N ARG A 23 -4.40 -6.11 13.93
CA ARG A 23 -4.20 -7.11 14.98
C ARG A 23 -2.78 -7.68 15.02
N THR A 24 -2.14 -7.83 13.86
CA THR A 24 -0.75 -8.30 13.77
C THR A 24 0.18 -7.23 14.32
N LEU A 25 0.02 -5.99 13.89
CA LEU A 25 0.79 -4.85 14.40
C LEU A 25 0.63 -4.71 15.91
N ALA A 26 -0.60 -4.74 16.42
CA ALA A 26 -0.85 -4.64 17.87
C ALA A 26 -0.13 -5.72 18.71
N ARG A 27 0.16 -6.88 18.13
CA ARG A 27 0.89 -7.97 18.80
C ARG A 27 2.40 -7.86 18.69
N LEU A 28 2.90 -7.29 17.59
CA LEU A 28 4.32 -7.29 17.26
C LEU A 28 4.97 -5.91 17.42
N ALA A 29 4.16 -4.85 17.57
CA ALA A 29 4.67 -3.48 17.62
C ALA A 29 5.60 -3.22 18.82
N PRO A 30 6.57 -2.33 18.67
CA PRO A 30 6.92 -1.68 17.41
C PRO A 30 7.66 -2.62 16.46
N VAL A 31 7.19 -2.73 15.20
CA VAL A 31 7.95 -3.43 14.16
C VAL A 31 8.92 -2.46 13.49
N HIS A 32 10.09 -2.94 13.10
CA HIS A 32 11.09 -2.09 12.44
C HIS A 32 10.62 -1.59 11.09
N ALA A 33 10.02 -2.47 10.28
CA ALA A 33 9.46 -2.10 8.99
C ALA A 33 8.23 -2.96 8.62
N VAL A 34 7.39 -2.40 7.74
CA VAL A 34 6.34 -3.14 7.03
C VAL A 34 6.64 -3.10 5.55
N ILE A 35 6.66 -4.26 4.90
CA ILE A 35 6.83 -4.40 3.46
C ILE A 35 5.54 -4.95 2.89
N GLY A 36 4.92 -4.23 1.98
CA GLY A 36 3.68 -4.66 1.33
C GLY A 36 3.80 -4.71 -0.18
N HIS A 37 3.03 -5.62 -0.81
CA HIS A 37 2.95 -5.74 -2.26
C HIS A 37 1.50 -5.58 -2.73
N SER A 38 1.30 -4.86 -3.83
CA SER A 38 0.00 -4.70 -4.48
C SER A 38 -1.05 -4.13 -3.52
N LEU A 39 -2.25 -4.71 -3.47
CA LEU A 39 -3.29 -4.32 -2.51
C LEU A 39 -2.82 -4.42 -1.06
N GLY A 40 -1.96 -5.40 -0.75
CA GLY A 40 -1.37 -5.55 0.57
C GLY A 40 -0.51 -4.35 0.97
N ALA A 41 0.17 -3.70 0.03
CA ALA A 41 0.93 -2.48 0.28
C ALA A 41 0.01 -1.31 0.68
N ALA A 42 -1.06 -1.09 -0.08
CA ALA A 42 -2.02 -0.01 0.21
C ALA A 42 -2.72 -0.22 1.56
N MET A 43 -3.17 -1.45 1.86
CA MET A 43 -3.84 -1.77 3.13
C MET A 43 -2.87 -1.72 4.32
N SER A 44 -1.60 -2.09 4.12
CA SER A 44 -0.56 -1.95 5.16
C SER A 44 -0.29 -0.49 5.51
N LEU A 45 -0.13 0.38 4.50
CA LEU A 45 0.05 1.80 4.75
C LEU A 45 -1.19 2.41 5.43
N TYR A 46 -2.39 2.02 4.99
CA TYR A 46 -3.63 2.45 5.62
C TYR A 46 -3.66 2.08 7.11
N SER A 47 -3.32 0.84 7.45
CA SER A 47 -3.28 0.35 8.83
C SER A 47 -2.25 1.11 9.66
N VAL A 48 -1.00 1.23 9.16
CA VAL A 48 0.06 1.96 9.86
C VAL A 48 -0.30 3.44 10.07
N ALA A 49 -0.93 4.09 9.09
CA ALA A 49 -1.38 5.48 9.20
C ALA A 49 -2.44 5.69 10.31
N HIS A 50 -3.21 4.66 10.65
CA HIS A 50 -4.26 4.74 11.67
C HIS A 50 -3.83 4.24 13.05
N THR A 51 -2.98 3.24 13.11
CA THR A 51 -2.60 2.58 14.37
C THR A 51 -1.14 2.78 14.75
N GLY A 52 -0.32 3.31 13.85
CA GLY A 52 1.12 3.33 14.04
C GLY A 52 1.72 1.92 14.04
N GLY A 53 2.73 1.71 14.87
CA GLY A 53 3.30 0.38 15.14
C GLY A 53 4.40 -0.05 14.19
N ALA A 54 4.81 0.80 13.23
CA ALA A 54 5.94 0.57 12.34
C ALA A 54 6.81 1.83 12.24
N ASN A 55 8.12 1.65 12.08
CA ASN A 55 9.07 2.76 11.95
C ASN A 55 9.29 3.20 10.50
N ARG A 56 9.00 2.34 9.51
CA ARG A 56 9.09 2.63 8.08
C ARG A 56 8.23 1.67 7.26
N VAL A 57 7.90 2.04 6.02
CA VAL A 57 7.08 1.20 5.15
C VAL A 57 7.62 1.19 3.72
N ALA A 58 7.77 -0.01 3.13
CA ALA A 58 8.06 -0.20 1.72
C ALA A 58 6.80 -0.67 0.98
N LEU A 59 6.40 0.06 -0.04
CA LEU A 59 5.23 -0.17 -0.86
C LEU A 59 5.65 -0.63 -2.26
N ILE A 60 5.44 -1.88 -2.59
CA ILE A 60 5.81 -2.47 -3.87
C ILE A 60 4.57 -2.62 -4.74
N SER A 61 4.54 -1.99 -5.92
CA SER A 61 3.40 -1.99 -6.86
C SER A 61 2.07 -1.61 -6.21
N ALA A 62 2.08 -0.64 -5.29
CA ALA A 62 0.89 -0.25 -4.53
C ALA A 62 -0.10 0.55 -5.37
N PRO A 63 -1.40 0.16 -5.43
CA PRO A 63 -2.44 1.02 -5.97
C PRO A 63 -2.65 2.22 -5.07
N SER A 64 -3.00 3.37 -5.65
CA SER A 64 -3.28 4.60 -4.89
C SER A 64 -4.76 4.75 -4.52
N SER A 65 -5.65 3.94 -5.15
CA SER A 65 -7.09 4.02 -4.93
C SER A 65 -7.76 2.66 -5.15
N LEU A 66 -8.49 2.18 -4.15
CA LEU A 66 -9.28 0.96 -4.26
C LEU A 66 -10.38 1.11 -5.31
N LYS A 67 -11.01 2.28 -5.39
CA LYS A 67 -12.05 2.54 -6.40
C LYS A 67 -11.50 2.41 -7.83
N ARG A 68 -10.26 2.87 -8.09
CA ARG A 68 -9.62 2.68 -9.41
C ARG A 68 -9.34 1.21 -9.71
N GLU A 69 -8.94 0.43 -8.70
CA GLU A 69 -8.76 -1.01 -8.88
C GLU A 69 -10.08 -1.71 -9.25
N LEU A 70 -11.17 -1.39 -8.57
CA LEU A 70 -12.50 -1.93 -8.90
C LEU A 70 -12.94 -1.56 -10.33
N ASN A 71 -12.70 -0.31 -10.75
CA ASN A 71 -12.98 0.12 -12.14
C ASN A 71 -12.11 -0.66 -13.14
N ARG A 72 -10.83 -0.87 -12.83
CA ARG A 72 -9.90 -1.61 -13.70
C ARG A 72 -10.31 -3.08 -13.83
N PHE A 73 -10.69 -3.69 -12.71
CA PHE A 73 -11.25 -5.04 -12.71
C PHE A 73 -12.53 -5.11 -13.56
N ALA A 74 -13.49 -4.21 -13.36
CA ALA A 74 -14.73 -4.15 -14.10
C ALA A 74 -14.50 -4.04 -15.62
N ALA A 75 -13.56 -3.18 -16.02
CA ALA A 75 -13.14 -3.03 -17.43
C ALA A 75 -12.49 -4.32 -17.97
N ALA A 76 -11.64 -4.97 -17.18
CA ALA A 76 -10.97 -6.22 -17.59
C ALA A 76 -11.95 -7.38 -17.82
N VAL A 77 -13.06 -7.41 -17.10
CA VAL A 77 -14.13 -8.42 -17.28
C VAL A 77 -15.24 -7.96 -18.23
N GLY A 78 -15.08 -6.80 -18.86
CA GLY A 78 -15.98 -6.30 -19.91
C GLY A 78 -17.32 -5.74 -19.41
N LEU A 79 -17.39 -5.26 -18.17
CA LEU A 79 -18.62 -4.61 -17.69
C LEU A 79 -18.87 -3.28 -18.41
N SER A 80 -20.13 -3.01 -18.75
CA SER A 80 -20.55 -1.68 -19.19
C SER A 80 -20.42 -0.65 -18.06
N ASP A 81 -20.50 0.66 -18.36
CA ASP A 81 -20.47 1.73 -17.35
C ASP A 81 -21.55 1.53 -16.27
N ARG A 82 -22.77 1.16 -16.70
CA ARG A 82 -23.86 0.85 -15.76
C ARG A 82 -23.57 -0.39 -14.92
N GLY A 83 -22.99 -1.44 -15.53
CA GLY A 83 -22.54 -2.64 -14.82
C GLY A 83 -21.43 -2.35 -13.82
N THR A 84 -20.46 -1.53 -14.20
CA THR A 84 -19.36 -1.08 -13.34
C THR A 84 -19.90 -0.31 -12.12
N ALA A 85 -20.83 0.64 -12.35
CA ALA A 85 -21.43 1.39 -11.25
C ALA A 85 -22.19 0.47 -10.28
N ALA A 86 -22.99 -0.47 -10.80
CA ALA A 86 -23.72 -1.43 -9.98
C ALA A 86 -22.78 -2.38 -9.22
N PHE A 87 -21.71 -2.86 -9.85
CA PHE A 87 -20.67 -3.69 -9.23
C PHE A 87 -20.01 -2.95 -8.06
N ILE A 88 -19.54 -1.72 -8.27
CA ILE A 88 -18.88 -0.93 -7.22
C ILE A 88 -19.87 -0.68 -6.07
N ALA A 89 -21.11 -0.28 -6.36
CA ALA A 89 -22.13 -0.06 -5.33
C ALA A 89 -22.42 -1.33 -4.51
N SER A 90 -22.42 -2.50 -5.15
CA SER A 90 -22.58 -3.79 -4.47
C SER A 90 -21.40 -4.12 -3.56
N VAL A 91 -20.17 -3.87 -4.01
CA VAL A 91 -18.94 -4.05 -3.19
C VAL A 91 -18.99 -3.10 -1.99
N GLU A 92 -19.28 -1.82 -2.20
CA GLU A 92 -19.35 -0.82 -1.13
C GLU A 92 -20.45 -1.15 -0.10
N ALA A 93 -21.62 -1.59 -0.56
CA ALA A 93 -22.71 -2.05 0.32
C ALA A 93 -22.31 -3.27 1.15
N HIS A 94 -21.61 -4.24 0.54
CA HIS A 94 -21.13 -5.44 1.22
C HIS A 94 -20.04 -5.11 2.25
N VAL A 95 -19.13 -4.21 1.92
CA VAL A 95 -18.04 -3.75 2.79
C VAL A 95 -18.54 -2.79 3.88
N GLY A 96 -19.66 -2.11 3.64
CA GLY A 96 -20.24 -1.09 4.52
C GLY A 96 -19.50 0.25 4.49
N ARG A 97 -18.62 0.46 3.50
CA ARG A 97 -17.80 1.67 3.36
C ARG A 97 -17.54 1.99 1.89
N PRO A 98 -17.47 3.28 1.52
CA PRO A 98 -17.03 3.70 0.19
C PRO A 98 -15.61 3.21 -0.13
N ALA A 99 -15.37 2.79 -1.37
CA ALA A 99 -14.04 2.37 -1.81
C ALA A 99 -13.00 3.51 -1.72
N THR A 100 -13.44 4.75 -1.82
CA THR A 100 -12.60 5.95 -1.68
C THR A 100 -12.05 6.17 -0.28
N ASP A 101 -12.65 5.57 0.76
CA ASP A 101 -12.14 5.65 2.13
C ASP A 101 -10.76 4.99 2.28
N PHE A 102 -10.41 4.11 1.35
CA PHE A 102 -9.14 3.38 1.35
C PHE A 102 -8.09 4.00 0.41
N ASP A 103 -8.33 5.20 -0.09
CA ASP A 103 -7.39 5.90 -0.97
C ASP A 103 -6.20 6.44 -0.17
N ILE A 104 -4.98 6.22 -0.68
CA ILE A 104 -3.73 6.68 -0.02
C ILE A 104 -3.74 8.19 0.19
N ARG A 105 -4.29 8.95 -0.75
CA ARG A 105 -4.43 10.41 -0.60
C ARG A 105 -5.21 10.82 0.66
N GLY A 106 -6.21 10.05 1.05
CA GLY A 106 -7.04 10.34 2.22
C GLY A 106 -6.33 10.15 3.56
N ILE A 107 -5.26 9.36 3.57
CA ILE A 107 -4.46 9.06 4.76
C ILE A 107 -3.10 9.76 4.77
N ALA A 108 -2.73 10.43 3.69
CA ALA A 108 -1.38 11.00 3.51
C ALA A 108 -0.96 11.92 4.65
N GLY A 109 -1.87 12.76 5.14
CA GLY A 109 -1.62 13.67 6.28
C GLY A 109 -1.41 12.97 7.63
N LYS A 110 -1.61 11.65 7.72
CA LYS A 110 -1.37 10.85 8.93
C LYS A 110 -0.07 10.05 8.85
N VAL A 111 0.64 10.13 7.72
CA VAL A 111 1.85 9.37 7.47
C VAL A 111 3.06 10.27 7.71
N ASP A 112 3.75 10.03 8.82
CA ASP A 112 4.97 10.75 9.21
C ASP A 112 6.05 9.72 9.55
N LEU A 113 6.50 9.00 8.52
CA LEU A 113 7.54 7.99 8.61
C LEU A 113 8.21 7.79 7.25
N PRO A 114 9.45 7.26 7.20
CA PRO A 114 10.13 6.95 5.96
C PRO A 114 9.34 5.96 5.09
N LEU A 115 9.23 6.29 3.80
CA LEU A 115 8.52 5.50 2.80
C LEU A 115 9.41 5.20 1.60
N LEU A 116 9.40 3.95 1.14
CA LEU A 116 9.95 3.54 -0.15
C LEU A 116 8.81 3.04 -1.05
N LEU A 117 8.68 3.63 -2.22
CA LEU A 117 7.79 3.18 -3.29
C LEU A 117 8.64 2.46 -4.34
N VAL A 118 8.27 1.23 -4.69
CA VAL A 118 8.91 0.48 -5.78
C VAL A 118 7.86 0.10 -6.81
N HIS A 119 8.13 0.38 -8.11
CA HIS A 119 7.19 0.03 -9.16
C HIS A 119 7.90 -0.26 -10.48
N ASP A 120 7.34 -1.17 -11.28
CA ASP A 120 7.84 -1.45 -12.62
C ASP A 120 7.02 -0.72 -13.70
N GLN A 121 7.71 -0.08 -14.67
CA GLN A 121 7.05 0.63 -15.78
C GLN A 121 6.13 -0.26 -16.62
N ASN A 122 6.42 -1.56 -16.68
CA ASN A 122 5.69 -2.54 -17.47
C ASN A 122 4.69 -3.34 -16.62
N ASP A 123 4.34 -2.85 -15.42
CA ASP A 123 3.29 -3.45 -14.61
C ASP A 123 1.93 -3.31 -15.33
N ARG A 124 1.35 -4.46 -15.69
CA ARG A 124 0.06 -4.52 -16.39
C ARG A 124 -1.14 -4.71 -15.45
N GLN A 125 -0.87 -5.04 -14.19
CA GLN A 125 -1.92 -5.22 -13.19
C GLN A 125 -2.22 -3.89 -12.49
N VAL A 126 -1.19 -3.25 -11.94
CA VAL A 126 -1.25 -1.94 -11.33
C VAL A 126 -0.35 -1.00 -12.13
N PRO A 127 -0.89 -0.05 -12.92
CA PRO A 127 -0.06 0.84 -13.71
C PRO A 127 0.90 1.69 -12.87
N VAL A 128 2.13 1.90 -13.34
CA VAL A 128 3.14 2.73 -12.65
C VAL A 128 2.65 4.14 -12.28
N LEU A 129 1.63 4.64 -12.97
CA LEU A 129 0.98 5.90 -12.66
C LEU A 129 0.38 5.92 -11.24
N GLU A 130 0.04 4.75 -10.67
CA GLU A 130 -0.43 4.67 -9.29
C GLU A 130 0.68 5.04 -8.29
N SER A 131 1.94 4.60 -8.55
CA SER A 131 3.07 5.04 -7.72
C SER A 131 3.43 6.51 -7.91
N ALA A 132 3.25 7.07 -9.10
CA ALA A 132 3.40 8.52 -9.30
C ALA A 132 2.36 9.31 -8.48
N ARG A 133 1.12 8.83 -8.41
CA ARG A 133 0.07 9.41 -7.56
C ARG A 133 0.39 9.27 -6.07
N ASN A 134 0.93 8.12 -5.67
CA ASN A 134 1.36 7.88 -4.29
C ASN A 134 2.50 8.82 -3.91
N ALA A 135 3.53 8.96 -4.75
CA ALA A 135 4.64 9.88 -4.52
C ALA A 135 4.19 11.35 -4.43
N HIS A 136 3.20 11.73 -5.24
CA HIS A 136 2.61 13.07 -5.16
C HIS A 136 1.83 13.30 -3.85
N ALA A 137 1.12 12.28 -3.37
CA ALA A 137 0.37 12.35 -2.12
C ALA A 137 1.25 12.26 -0.87
N LEU A 138 2.43 11.64 -0.99
CA LEU A 138 3.37 11.33 0.09
C LEU A 138 4.73 11.98 -0.22
N PRO A 139 4.88 13.30 -0.04
CA PRO A 139 6.02 14.07 -0.58
C PRO A 139 7.39 13.69 0.02
N GLY A 140 7.44 12.92 1.10
CA GLY A 140 8.69 12.41 1.68
C GLY A 140 9.08 11.00 1.20
N ALA A 141 8.29 10.39 0.32
CA ALA A 141 8.52 9.02 -0.14
C ALA A 141 9.63 8.95 -1.20
N GLU A 142 10.59 8.04 -1.00
CA GLU A 142 11.53 7.64 -2.05
C GLU A 142 10.82 6.82 -3.12
N LEU A 143 11.12 7.04 -4.41
CA LEU A 143 10.52 6.30 -5.52
C LEU A 143 11.60 5.61 -6.36
N MET A 144 11.57 4.28 -6.39
CA MET A 144 12.34 3.44 -7.31
C MET A 144 11.45 2.93 -8.44
N VAL A 145 11.82 3.21 -9.68
CA VAL A 145 11.11 2.70 -10.86
C VAL A 145 12.01 1.74 -11.63
N THR A 146 11.53 0.52 -11.87
CA THR A 146 12.20 -0.50 -12.68
C THR A 146 11.56 -0.63 -14.07
N ARG A 147 12.14 -1.45 -14.92
CA ARG A 147 11.63 -1.70 -16.28
C ARG A 147 11.75 -3.18 -16.63
N GLY A 148 10.68 -3.75 -17.17
CA GLY A 148 10.66 -5.08 -17.76
C GLY A 148 10.37 -6.22 -16.78
N LEU A 149 10.17 -5.92 -15.50
CA LEU A 149 9.90 -6.91 -14.45
C LEU A 149 8.40 -7.22 -14.31
N GLY A 150 7.54 -6.21 -14.50
CA GLY A 150 6.09 -6.33 -14.30
C GLY A 150 5.71 -6.49 -12.83
N HIS A 151 4.48 -6.93 -12.56
CA HIS A 151 3.86 -6.89 -11.23
C HIS A 151 4.49 -7.83 -10.20
N ASN A 152 4.89 -9.03 -10.60
CA ASN A 152 5.33 -10.07 -9.67
C ASN A 152 6.84 -10.33 -9.68
N ARG A 153 7.49 -10.25 -10.86
CA ARG A 153 8.91 -10.58 -10.96
C ARG A 153 9.81 -9.58 -10.24
N LEU A 154 9.34 -8.34 -10.03
CA LEU A 154 10.10 -7.36 -9.26
C LEU A 154 10.35 -7.83 -7.82
N LEU A 155 9.51 -8.68 -7.24
CA LEU A 155 9.70 -9.24 -5.89
C LEU A 155 10.94 -10.14 -5.76
N ALA A 156 11.40 -10.71 -6.87
CA ALA A 156 12.57 -11.57 -6.90
C ALA A 156 13.79 -10.91 -7.59
N ASP A 157 13.65 -9.67 -8.04
CA ASP A 157 14.75 -8.96 -8.70
C ASP A 157 15.82 -8.53 -7.68
N PRO A 158 17.11 -8.88 -7.90
CA PRO A 158 18.16 -8.61 -6.91
C PRO A 158 18.36 -7.13 -6.60
N ALA A 159 18.12 -6.22 -7.57
CA ALA A 159 18.26 -4.78 -7.34
C ALA A 159 17.10 -4.25 -6.49
N VAL A 160 15.88 -4.73 -6.73
CA VAL A 160 14.71 -4.39 -5.91
C VAL A 160 14.86 -4.93 -4.49
N VAL A 161 15.25 -6.21 -4.35
CA VAL A 161 15.49 -6.82 -3.04
C VAL A 161 16.54 -6.03 -2.26
N ARG A 162 17.66 -5.69 -2.90
CA ARG A 162 18.71 -4.88 -2.27
C ARG A 162 18.20 -3.52 -1.84
N ALA A 163 17.50 -2.78 -2.70
CA ALA A 163 16.97 -1.46 -2.38
C ALA A 163 16.00 -1.52 -1.18
N VAL A 164 15.13 -2.52 -1.12
CA VAL A 164 14.23 -2.72 0.02
C VAL A 164 14.98 -3.07 1.29
N VAL A 165 16.00 -3.96 1.20
CA VAL A 165 16.84 -4.33 2.35
C VAL A 165 17.62 -3.13 2.85
N ASP A 166 18.26 -2.37 1.96
CA ASP A 166 19.03 -1.17 2.32
C ASP A 166 18.13 -0.11 2.97
N PHE A 167 16.91 0.10 2.43
CA PHE A 167 15.92 0.99 3.03
C PHE A 167 15.48 0.51 4.42
N VAL A 168 15.24 -0.78 4.59
CA VAL A 168 14.85 -1.35 5.89
C VAL A 168 16.00 -1.29 6.89
N ALA A 169 17.25 -1.47 6.46
CA ALA A 169 18.43 -1.47 7.33
C ALA A 169 18.84 -0.07 7.84
N GLN A 170 18.28 1.01 7.27
CA GLN A 170 18.58 2.36 7.76
C GLN A 170 18.10 2.52 9.21
N GLU A 171 18.90 3.21 10.03
CA GLU A 171 18.48 3.56 11.38
C GLU A 171 17.29 4.52 11.35
N THR A 172 16.36 4.34 12.28
CA THR A 172 15.25 5.28 12.43
C THR A 172 15.82 6.59 12.99
N PRO A 173 15.57 7.76 12.37
CA PRO A 173 15.98 9.03 12.94
C PRO A 173 15.42 9.16 14.36
N THR A 174 16.28 9.29 15.35
CA THR A 174 15.83 9.57 16.72
C THR A 174 15.29 11.00 16.76
N GLN A 175 14.21 11.23 17.53
CA GLN A 175 13.59 12.56 17.68
C GLN A 175 14.56 13.67 18.07
N GLU A 176 15.71 13.34 18.66
CA GLU A 176 16.77 14.30 19.02
C GLU A 176 17.46 14.94 17.79
N MET A 177 17.51 14.26 16.64
CA MET A 177 18.12 14.80 15.41
C MET A 177 17.19 15.78 14.66
N MET A 178 15.88 15.71 14.86
CA MET A 178 14.92 16.62 14.23
C MET A 178 14.80 17.96 14.97
N GLY A 179 15.17 18.03 16.24
CA GLY A 179 15.13 19.26 17.07
C GLY A 179 16.29 20.23 16.84
N SER A 180 17.38 19.82 16.18
CA SER A 180 18.59 20.64 16.01
C SER A 180 18.63 21.47 14.73
N ALA A 181 17.66 21.36 13.82
CA ALA A 181 17.64 22.08 12.55
C ALA A 181 16.82 23.37 12.55
N CYS A 182 16.32 23.80 13.68
CA CYS A 182 15.51 25.05 13.80
C CYS A 182 16.10 26.03 14.80
N THR A 183 17.38 26.39 14.60
CA THR A 183 17.95 27.58 15.27
C THR A 183 19.02 28.18 14.37
N ILE A 184 18.63 28.99 13.41
CA ILE A 184 19.35 30.19 12.92
C ILE A 184 18.29 31.19 12.46
#